data_bbc6845224403182e3ff8974e6dc008c
#
_entry.id   bbc6845224403182e3ff8974e6dc008c
#
_cell.length_a   1.000
_cell.length_b   1.000
_cell.length_c   1.000
_cell.angle_alpha   90.00
_cell.angle_beta   90.00
_cell.angle_gamma   90.00
#
_symmetry.space_group_name_H-M   'P 1'
#
loop_
_entity.id
_entity.type
_entity.pdbx_description
1 polymer ?
#
loop_
_entity_poly.entity_id
_entity_poly.type
_entity_poly.pdbx_seq_one_letter_code
_entity_poly.pdbx_strand_id
1 'polypeptide(L)'
;RIANNPFAKYKIPKNPITRKRSLTVEQIRAIKSYRVPDNMTGVMLARDVFIMSFIMVGMNSVDMYYVGVPNNGRLEYERRKTMNRRDDRAFISIKVEPELLPYLERYKDSLGDRAFNFFVRYSTHKQFVHKVNAHLKKVGDELGIPDLTLYAARHSWATIARNDCGISLDDVAMCLNHKSGHDVTDTYIKKDWSIIDRNNRKVIDYVLGEYK
;
A
#
# COMPACT_ATOMS: atom_id res chain seq x y z
N ARG A 1 2.15 47.72 16.09
CA ARG A 1 1.14 47.36 15.07
C ARG A 1 1.88 47.06 13.78
N ILE A 2 1.82 45.82 13.30
CA ILE A 2 2.37 45.47 11.99
C ILE A 2 1.36 45.98 10.97
N ALA A 3 1.71 47.08 10.28
CA ALA A 3 0.83 47.78 9.32
C ALA A 3 0.66 47.02 7.99
N ASN A 4 1.45 45.96 7.75
CA ASN A 4 1.40 45.18 6.51
C ASN A 4 1.30 43.68 6.85
N ASN A 5 0.17 43.06 6.50
CA ASN A 5 0.03 41.61 6.49
C ASN A 5 0.43 41.10 5.08
N PRO A 6 1.63 40.50 4.91
CA PRO A 6 2.10 40.03 3.60
C PRO A 6 1.21 38.97 2.98
N PHE A 7 0.36 38.31 3.79
CA PHE A 7 -0.56 37.27 3.35
C PHE A 7 -1.99 37.75 3.07
N ALA A 8 -2.31 39.04 3.30
CA ALA A 8 -3.67 39.54 3.12
C ALA A 8 -4.23 39.37 1.69
N LYS A 9 -3.36 39.32 0.68
CA LYS A 9 -3.74 39.08 -0.73
C LYS A 9 -3.35 37.70 -1.25
N TYR A 10 -2.79 36.82 -0.41
CA TYR A 10 -2.36 35.50 -0.84
C TYR A 10 -3.57 34.54 -0.94
N LYS A 11 -3.91 34.17 -2.16
CA LYS A 11 -4.90 33.11 -2.40
C LYS A 11 -4.15 31.77 -2.48
N ILE A 12 -4.46 30.86 -1.56
CA ILE A 12 -3.96 29.50 -1.63
C ILE A 12 -4.41 28.88 -2.97
N PRO A 13 -3.48 28.46 -3.84
CA PRO A 13 -3.85 27.80 -5.10
C PRO A 13 -4.70 26.57 -4.81
N LYS A 14 -5.74 26.34 -5.61
CA LYS A 14 -6.50 25.08 -5.54
C LYS A 14 -5.54 23.93 -5.85
N ASN A 15 -5.62 22.87 -5.04
CA ASN A 15 -4.87 21.67 -5.35
C ASN A 15 -5.20 21.18 -6.76
N PRO A 16 -4.18 20.89 -7.59
CA PRO A 16 -4.44 20.36 -8.93
C PRO A 16 -5.20 19.03 -8.81
N ILE A 17 -6.10 18.79 -9.77
CA ILE A 17 -6.82 17.50 -9.86
C ILE A 17 -5.77 16.42 -10.08
N THR A 18 -5.59 15.56 -9.08
CA THR A 18 -4.65 14.45 -9.17
C THR A 18 -5.18 13.41 -10.15
N ARG A 19 -4.35 12.99 -11.10
CA ARG A 19 -4.66 11.89 -12.03
C ARG A 19 -4.99 10.62 -11.21
N LYS A 20 -6.13 10.00 -11.50
CA LYS A 20 -6.48 8.69 -10.92
C LYS A 20 -5.47 7.65 -11.42
N ARG A 21 -4.91 6.86 -10.50
CA ARG A 21 -3.86 5.85 -10.79
C ARG A 21 -4.34 4.43 -10.49
N SER A 22 -5.65 4.25 -10.31
CA SER A 22 -6.21 2.92 -10.06
C SER A 22 -6.18 2.09 -11.33
N LEU A 23 -5.81 0.84 -11.19
CA LEU A 23 -5.83 -0.18 -12.24
C LEU A 23 -7.14 -0.96 -12.18
N THR A 24 -7.50 -1.59 -13.30
CA THR A 24 -8.59 -2.56 -13.35
C THR A 24 -8.17 -3.89 -12.74
N VAL A 25 -9.14 -4.76 -12.46
CA VAL A 25 -8.90 -6.13 -11.97
C VAL A 25 -8.05 -6.92 -12.96
N GLU A 26 -8.35 -6.81 -14.25
CA GLU A 26 -7.63 -7.48 -15.33
C GLU A 26 -6.16 -7.03 -15.40
N GLN A 27 -5.90 -5.73 -15.21
CA GLN A 27 -4.54 -5.20 -15.19
C GLN A 27 -3.75 -5.72 -13.98
N ILE A 28 -4.38 -5.83 -12.80
CA ILE A 28 -3.71 -6.40 -11.61
C ILE A 28 -3.41 -7.88 -11.83
N ARG A 29 -4.35 -8.63 -12.40
CA ARG A 29 -4.14 -10.05 -12.76
C ARG A 29 -3.04 -10.21 -13.81
N ALA A 30 -3.01 -9.34 -14.80
CA ALA A 30 -1.94 -9.34 -15.82
C ALA A 30 -0.57 -9.08 -15.19
N ILE A 31 -0.46 -8.13 -14.24
CA ILE A 31 0.79 -7.90 -13.49
C ILE A 31 1.18 -9.15 -12.69
N LYS A 32 0.23 -9.78 -11.97
CA LYS A 32 0.50 -10.98 -11.17
C LYS A 32 1.01 -12.14 -12.03
N SER A 33 0.40 -12.37 -13.18
CA SER A 33 0.74 -13.46 -14.10
C SER A 33 1.88 -13.14 -15.07
N TYR A 34 2.41 -11.91 -15.05
CA TYR A 34 3.49 -11.49 -15.93
C TYR A 34 4.73 -12.37 -15.73
N ARG A 35 5.14 -13.06 -16.80
CA ARG A 35 6.31 -13.93 -16.77
C ARG A 35 7.57 -13.11 -16.92
N VAL A 36 8.40 -13.13 -15.88
CA VAL A 36 9.68 -12.43 -15.83
C VAL A 36 10.79 -13.44 -16.12
N PRO A 37 11.67 -13.18 -17.10
CA PRO A 37 12.86 -14.00 -17.31
C PRO A 37 13.72 -14.10 -16.03
N ASP A 38 14.31 -15.27 -15.78
CA ASP A 38 15.03 -15.57 -14.52
C ASP A 38 16.21 -14.61 -14.26
N ASN A 39 16.85 -14.12 -15.32
CA ASN A 39 17.94 -13.15 -15.22
C ASN A 39 17.47 -11.72 -14.87
N MET A 40 16.17 -11.42 -14.90
CA MET A 40 15.60 -10.11 -14.59
C MET A 40 15.09 -10.00 -13.15
N THR A 41 15.94 -10.35 -12.18
CA THR A 41 15.57 -10.38 -10.74
C THR A 41 14.99 -9.07 -10.20
N GLY A 42 15.40 -7.91 -10.77
CA GLY A 42 14.86 -6.60 -10.37
C GLY A 42 13.42 -6.38 -10.84
N VAL A 43 13.07 -6.86 -12.04
CA VAL A 43 11.70 -6.81 -12.58
C VAL A 43 10.80 -7.77 -11.79
N MET A 44 11.30 -8.98 -11.49
CA MET A 44 10.59 -9.95 -10.63
C MET A 44 10.28 -9.35 -9.27
N LEU A 45 11.27 -8.77 -8.60
CA LEU A 45 11.06 -8.09 -7.32
C LEU A 45 10.00 -6.97 -7.43
N ALA A 46 10.06 -6.15 -8.47
CA ALA A 46 9.12 -5.03 -8.61
C ALA A 46 7.69 -5.50 -8.83
N ARG A 47 7.47 -6.53 -9.68
CA ARG A 47 6.18 -7.20 -9.85
C ARG A 47 5.66 -7.73 -8.52
N ASP A 48 6.49 -8.47 -7.81
CA ASP A 48 6.13 -9.11 -6.54
C ASP A 48 5.80 -8.05 -5.48
N VAL A 49 6.62 -7.00 -5.34
CA VAL A 49 6.39 -5.89 -4.41
C VAL A 49 5.07 -5.17 -4.70
N PHE A 50 4.69 -5.03 -5.99
CA PHE A 50 3.40 -4.45 -6.36
C PHE A 50 2.23 -5.31 -5.83
N ILE A 51 2.28 -6.62 -6.09
CA ILE A 51 1.24 -7.57 -5.64
C ILE A 51 1.22 -7.66 -4.11
N MET A 52 2.37 -7.71 -3.45
CA MET A 52 2.46 -7.67 -1.99
C MET A 52 1.83 -6.41 -1.41
N SER A 53 2.13 -5.24 -1.98
CA SER A 53 1.50 -3.99 -1.55
C SER A 53 -0.02 -4.07 -1.66
N PHE A 54 -0.54 -4.59 -2.77
CA PHE A 54 -1.97 -4.78 -2.98
C PHE A 54 -2.59 -5.71 -1.92
N ILE A 55 -2.02 -6.90 -1.70
CA ILE A 55 -2.48 -7.88 -0.70
C ILE A 55 -2.45 -7.29 0.72
N MET A 56 -1.47 -6.43 1.02
CA MET A 56 -1.34 -5.73 2.31
C MET A 56 -2.10 -4.40 2.35
N VAL A 57 -3.31 -4.35 1.79
CA VAL A 57 -4.20 -3.17 1.85
C VAL A 57 -3.55 -1.90 1.24
N GLY A 58 -2.76 -2.08 0.19
CA GLY A 58 -2.03 -0.97 -0.41
C GLY A 58 -0.96 -0.37 0.52
N MET A 59 -0.25 -1.19 1.29
CA MET A 59 0.84 -0.76 2.17
C MET A 59 1.86 0.08 1.40
N ASN A 60 2.26 1.23 1.95
CA ASN A 60 3.23 2.10 1.28
C ASN A 60 4.62 1.49 1.29
N SER A 61 5.43 1.84 0.29
CA SER A 61 6.80 1.36 0.14
C SER A 61 7.69 1.59 1.38
N VAL A 62 7.50 2.72 2.06
CA VAL A 62 8.29 3.02 3.27
C VAL A 62 7.91 2.08 4.42
N ASP A 63 6.62 1.78 4.57
CA ASP A 63 6.15 0.87 5.60
C ASP A 63 6.59 -0.56 5.29
N MET A 64 6.47 -1.02 4.03
CA MET A 64 6.99 -2.32 3.58
C MET A 64 8.50 -2.49 3.81
N TYR A 65 9.27 -1.43 3.60
CA TYR A 65 10.73 -1.49 3.76
C TYR A 65 11.16 -1.67 5.22
N TYR A 66 10.34 -1.22 6.19
CA TYR A 66 10.69 -1.20 7.60
C TYR A 66 9.80 -2.09 8.49
N VAL A 67 8.72 -2.68 7.97
CA VAL A 67 7.81 -3.50 8.76
C VAL A 67 8.56 -4.67 9.39
N GLY A 68 8.31 -4.92 10.68
CA GLY A 68 8.87 -6.04 11.43
C GLY A 68 8.29 -7.38 11.00
N VAL A 69 8.87 -8.45 11.52
CA VAL A 69 8.38 -9.81 11.28
C VAL A 69 6.93 -9.95 11.72
N PRO A 70 6.14 -10.80 11.04
CA PRO A 70 4.76 -11.04 11.47
C PRO A 70 4.72 -11.61 12.90
N ASN A 71 3.80 -11.08 13.70
CA ASN A 71 3.52 -11.57 15.05
C ASN A 71 2.09 -12.13 15.09
N ASN A 72 1.91 -13.36 15.59
CA ASN A 72 0.60 -14.03 15.66
C ASN A 72 -0.19 -13.96 14.34
N GLY A 73 0.48 -14.13 13.20
CA GLY A 73 -0.14 -14.07 11.88
C GLY A 73 -0.56 -12.67 11.42
N ARG A 74 0.01 -11.62 12.02
CA ARG A 74 -0.30 -10.23 11.69
C ARG A 74 0.96 -9.42 11.41
N LEU A 75 0.88 -8.48 10.48
CA LEU A 75 1.85 -7.41 10.27
C LEU A 75 1.38 -6.18 11.04
N GLU A 76 2.18 -5.75 12.00
CA GLU A 76 1.87 -4.62 12.87
C GLU A 76 2.92 -3.52 12.69
N TYR A 77 2.48 -2.30 12.47
CA TYR A 77 3.40 -1.18 12.26
C TYR A 77 2.73 0.17 12.50
N GLU A 78 3.54 1.17 12.81
CA GLU A 78 3.16 2.57 12.83
C GLU A 78 3.42 3.17 11.44
N ARG A 79 2.39 3.73 10.81
CA ARG A 79 2.51 4.29 9.46
C ARG A 79 3.47 5.48 9.44
N ARG A 80 4.67 5.28 8.90
CA ARG A 80 5.79 6.25 8.96
C ARG A 80 5.46 7.64 8.44
N LYS A 81 4.59 7.76 7.43
CA LYS A 81 4.20 9.06 6.87
C LYS A 81 3.41 9.94 7.86
N THR A 82 2.71 9.34 8.81
CA THR A 82 1.74 10.04 9.68
C THR A 82 1.92 9.79 11.17
N MET A 83 2.81 8.87 11.57
CA MET A 83 3.01 8.49 12.97
C MET A 83 3.34 9.66 13.91
N ASN A 84 4.07 10.66 13.43
CA ASN A 84 4.44 11.84 14.24
C ASN A 84 3.35 12.93 14.27
N ARG A 85 2.19 12.70 13.63
CA ARG A 85 1.08 13.67 13.53
C ARG A 85 -0.21 13.15 14.16
N ARG A 86 -0.15 11.98 14.80
CA ARG A 86 -1.30 11.30 15.39
C ARG A 86 -0.95 10.76 16.77
N ASP A 87 -1.87 10.90 17.72
CA ASP A 87 -1.70 10.42 19.08
C ASP A 87 -1.62 8.90 19.16
N ASP A 88 -2.38 8.19 18.30
CA ASP A 88 -2.33 6.74 18.12
C ASP A 88 -1.13 6.25 17.30
N ARG A 89 -0.17 7.15 16.99
CA ARG A 89 1.02 6.92 16.18
C ARG A 89 0.73 6.28 14.82
N ALA A 90 -0.51 6.41 14.35
CA ALA A 90 -1.00 5.77 13.13
C ALA A 90 -0.72 4.26 13.11
N PHE A 91 -0.85 3.58 14.26
CA PHE A 91 -0.72 2.14 14.38
C PHE A 91 -1.77 1.43 13.54
N ILE A 92 -1.38 0.33 12.89
CA ILE A 92 -2.26 -0.55 12.13
C ILE A 92 -1.78 -2.00 12.26
N SER A 93 -2.73 -2.91 12.32
CA SER A 93 -2.52 -4.36 12.36
C SER A 93 -3.27 -4.99 11.18
N ILE A 94 -2.56 -5.71 10.31
CA ILE A 94 -3.09 -6.35 9.10
C ILE A 94 -2.85 -7.85 9.20
N LYS A 95 -3.87 -8.66 8.97
CA LYS A 95 -3.75 -10.11 8.91
C LYS A 95 -2.86 -10.52 7.74
N VAL A 96 -1.97 -11.48 7.97
CA VAL A 96 -1.20 -12.14 6.91
C VAL A 96 -2.12 -13.09 6.16
N GLU A 97 -2.47 -12.72 4.93
CA GLU A 97 -3.31 -13.54 4.07
C GLU A 97 -2.50 -14.67 3.40
N PRO A 98 -3.10 -15.82 3.08
CA PRO A 98 -2.40 -16.96 2.47
C PRO A 98 -1.63 -16.59 1.20
N GLU A 99 -2.16 -15.69 0.39
CA GLU A 99 -1.53 -15.23 -0.85
C GLU A 99 -0.24 -14.45 -0.62
N LEU A 100 -0.02 -13.94 0.60
CA LEU A 100 1.23 -13.25 0.97
C LEU A 100 2.35 -14.22 1.38
N LEU A 101 2.01 -15.42 1.85
CA LEU A 101 2.99 -16.37 2.41
C LEU A 101 4.15 -16.73 1.46
N PRO A 102 3.91 -16.98 0.15
CA PRO A 102 5.02 -17.28 -0.78
C PRO A 102 6.01 -16.12 -0.93
N TYR A 103 5.54 -14.88 -0.80
CA TYR A 103 6.39 -13.69 -0.86
C TYR A 103 7.14 -13.46 0.45
N LEU A 104 6.50 -13.69 1.59
CA LEU A 104 7.17 -13.65 2.90
C LEU A 104 8.34 -14.63 2.94
N GLU A 105 8.16 -15.85 2.45
CA GLU A 105 9.26 -16.83 2.39
C GLU A 105 10.35 -16.44 1.40
N ARG A 106 9.97 -15.97 0.18
CA ARG A 106 10.93 -15.56 -0.86
C ARG A 106 11.80 -14.38 -0.46
N TYR A 107 11.23 -13.43 0.26
CA TYR A 107 11.89 -12.17 0.63
C TYR A 107 12.19 -12.09 2.13
N LYS A 108 12.22 -13.23 2.82
CA LYS A 108 12.47 -13.32 4.25
C LYS A 108 13.79 -12.65 4.64
N ASP A 109 13.75 -11.89 5.72
CA ASP A 109 14.95 -11.43 6.38
C ASP A 109 15.52 -12.55 7.25
N SER A 110 16.72 -13.02 6.92
CA SER A 110 17.40 -14.10 7.66
C SER A 110 17.85 -13.67 9.07
N LEU A 111 17.96 -12.36 9.32
CA LEU A 111 18.30 -11.82 10.64
C LEU A 111 17.07 -11.72 11.54
N GLY A 112 15.86 -11.70 10.95
CA GLY A 112 14.61 -11.68 11.70
C GLY A 112 14.21 -10.31 12.26
N ASP A 113 14.85 -9.23 11.83
CA ASP A 113 14.53 -7.86 12.26
C ASP A 113 13.33 -7.29 11.50
N ARG A 114 13.19 -7.68 10.21
CA ARG A 114 12.13 -7.19 9.31
C ARG A 114 11.38 -8.34 8.65
N ALA A 115 10.18 -8.07 8.18
CA ALA A 115 9.44 -9.03 7.38
C ALA A 115 10.13 -9.34 6.05
N PHE A 116 10.85 -8.34 5.48
CA PHE A 116 11.44 -8.44 4.16
C PHE A 116 12.90 -7.99 4.14
N ASN A 117 13.74 -8.68 3.37
CA ASN A 117 15.18 -8.45 3.21
C ASN A 117 15.54 -7.34 2.20
N PHE A 118 14.63 -6.41 1.90
CA PHE A 118 14.87 -5.37 0.89
C PHE A 118 16.09 -4.49 1.20
N PHE A 119 16.43 -4.33 2.47
CA PHE A 119 17.58 -3.54 2.92
C PHE A 119 18.93 -4.19 2.59
N VAL A 120 18.96 -5.49 2.36
CA VAL A 120 20.18 -6.19 1.90
C VAL A 120 20.55 -5.73 0.49
N ARG A 121 19.55 -5.51 -0.37
CA ARG A 121 19.77 -5.08 -1.76
C ARG A 121 19.77 -3.56 -1.93
N TYR A 122 19.07 -2.85 -1.08
CA TYR A 122 18.89 -1.39 -1.16
C TYR A 122 19.16 -0.76 0.19
N SER A 123 20.24 -0.02 0.33
CA SER A 123 20.65 0.57 1.62
C SER A 123 19.66 1.60 2.17
N THR A 124 18.81 2.18 1.32
CA THR A 124 17.79 3.15 1.73
C THR A 124 16.43 2.85 1.10
N HIS A 125 15.35 3.22 1.80
CA HIS A 125 14.00 3.19 1.25
C HIS A 125 13.88 4.00 -0.05
N LYS A 126 14.57 5.13 -0.17
CA LYS A 126 14.53 5.97 -1.40
C LYS A 126 15.07 5.21 -2.61
N GLN A 127 16.19 4.50 -2.44
CA GLN A 127 16.75 3.64 -3.50
C GLN A 127 15.79 2.49 -3.84
N PHE A 128 15.23 1.83 -2.82
CA PHE A 128 14.27 0.75 -3.00
C PHE A 128 13.09 1.20 -3.88
N VAL A 129 12.37 2.24 -3.48
CA VAL A 129 11.18 2.69 -4.22
C VAL A 129 11.52 3.22 -5.62
N HIS A 130 12.67 3.91 -5.78
CA HIS A 130 13.13 4.38 -7.08
C HIS A 130 13.34 3.20 -8.05
N LYS A 131 14.07 2.17 -7.62
CA LYS A 131 14.36 0.98 -8.45
C LYS A 131 13.10 0.15 -8.73
N VAL A 132 12.24 -0.05 -7.73
CA VAL A 132 10.95 -0.72 -7.92
C VAL A 132 10.12 -0.01 -8.99
N ASN A 133 9.97 1.32 -8.90
CA ASN A 133 9.19 2.08 -9.89
C ASN A 133 9.84 2.06 -11.28
N ALA A 134 11.16 2.10 -11.38
CA ALA A 134 11.86 1.99 -12.67
C ALA A 134 11.60 0.63 -13.36
N HIS A 135 11.53 -0.46 -12.58
CA HIS A 135 11.19 -1.78 -13.11
C HIS A 135 9.69 -1.95 -13.37
N LEU A 136 8.81 -1.38 -12.53
CA LEU A 136 7.37 -1.37 -12.78
C LEU A 136 7.03 -0.62 -14.06
N LYS A 137 7.75 0.44 -14.39
CA LYS A 137 7.57 1.12 -15.67
C LYS A 137 7.79 0.16 -16.84
N LYS A 138 8.83 -0.68 -16.81
CA LYS A 138 9.08 -1.71 -17.85
C LYS A 138 7.93 -2.71 -17.94
N VAL A 139 7.45 -3.21 -16.80
CA VAL A 139 6.26 -4.11 -16.76
C VAL A 139 5.05 -3.41 -17.35
N GLY A 140 4.84 -2.14 -17.01
CA GLY A 140 3.74 -1.33 -17.54
C GLY A 140 3.83 -1.14 -19.05
N ASP A 141 5.02 -0.83 -19.58
CA ASP A 141 5.25 -0.65 -21.00
C ASP A 141 4.91 -1.93 -21.79
N GLU A 142 5.30 -3.12 -21.28
CA GLU A 142 4.98 -4.41 -21.93
C GLU A 142 3.51 -4.83 -21.79
N LEU A 143 2.84 -4.45 -20.71
CA LEU A 143 1.42 -4.77 -20.48
C LEU A 143 0.45 -3.68 -21.01
N GLY A 144 0.96 -2.61 -21.61
CA GLY A 144 0.14 -1.49 -22.05
C GLY A 144 -0.48 -0.69 -20.90
N ILE A 145 0.16 -0.66 -19.72
CA ILE A 145 -0.28 0.07 -18.53
C ILE A 145 0.59 1.30 -18.35
N PRO A 146 0.19 2.47 -18.83
CA PRO A 146 1.04 3.67 -18.78
C PRO A 146 1.26 4.15 -17.35
N ASP A 147 2.45 4.68 -17.08
CA ASP A 147 2.84 5.28 -15.80
C ASP A 147 2.64 4.36 -14.57
N LEU A 148 2.84 3.05 -14.74
CA LEU A 148 2.72 2.09 -13.65
C LEU A 148 3.75 2.38 -12.55
N THR A 149 3.26 2.58 -11.33
CA THR A 149 4.08 2.79 -10.13
C THR A 149 3.56 1.97 -8.97
N LEU A 150 4.39 1.72 -7.97
CA LEU A 150 4.00 0.98 -6.77
C LEU A 150 2.78 1.60 -6.06
N TYR A 151 2.67 2.93 -6.09
CA TYR A 151 1.54 3.63 -5.46
C TYR A 151 0.19 3.33 -6.13
N ALA A 152 0.19 2.87 -7.39
CA ALA A 152 -1.02 2.41 -8.06
C ALA A 152 -1.68 1.21 -7.35
N ALA A 153 -0.91 0.34 -6.67
CA ALA A 153 -1.46 -0.77 -5.91
C ALA A 153 -2.45 -0.28 -4.82
N ARG A 154 -2.08 0.78 -4.10
CA ARG A 154 -2.93 1.37 -3.06
C ARG A 154 -4.18 2.05 -3.64
N HIS A 155 -4.03 2.77 -4.74
CA HIS A 155 -5.18 3.39 -5.42
C HIS A 155 -6.14 2.33 -5.95
N SER A 156 -5.61 1.26 -6.51
CA SER A 156 -6.41 0.14 -7.05
C SER A 156 -7.16 -0.58 -5.95
N TRP A 157 -6.49 -0.92 -4.83
CA TRP A 157 -7.12 -1.53 -3.68
C TRP A 157 -8.32 -0.68 -3.20
N ALA A 158 -8.11 0.62 -3.00
CA ALA A 158 -9.15 1.53 -2.51
C ALA A 158 -10.32 1.66 -3.49
N THR A 159 -10.03 1.76 -4.79
CA THR A 159 -11.05 1.90 -5.83
C THR A 159 -11.90 0.63 -5.95
N ILE A 160 -11.26 -0.53 -6.00
CA ILE A 160 -11.93 -1.83 -6.08
C ILE A 160 -12.75 -2.09 -4.80
N ALA A 161 -12.17 -1.83 -3.63
CA ALA A 161 -12.87 -1.96 -2.35
C ALA A 161 -14.17 -1.16 -2.36
N ARG A 162 -14.13 0.08 -2.81
CA ARG A 162 -15.30 0.97 -2.83
C ARG A 162 -16.28 0.62 -3.93
N ASN A 163 -15.81 0.52 -5.17
CA ASN A 163 -16.67 0.50 -6.35
C ASN A 163 -17.17 -0.91 -6.68
N ASP A 164 -16.28 -1.90 -6.55
CA ASP A 164 -16.56 -3.26 -7.01
C ASP A 164 -17.00 -4.17 -5.84
N CYS A 165 -16.39 -3.96 -4.66
CA CYS A 165 -16.73 -4.73 -3.46
C CYS A 165 -17.80 -4.06 -2.58
N GLY A 166 -18.25 -2.82 -2.85
CA GLY A 166 -19.30 -2.13 -2.09
C GLY A 166 -18.92 -1.81 -0.64
N ILE A 167 -17.61 -1.69 -0.33
CA ILE A 167 -17.14 -1.35 1.02
C ILE A 167 -17.40 0.13 1.28
N SER A 168 -17.84 0.48 2.50
CA SER A 168 -18.13 1.86 2.87
C SER A 168 -16.89 2.76 2.76
N LEU A 169 -17.07 4.07 2.53
CA LEU A 169 -15.94 5.01 2.49
C LEU A 169 -15.19 5.07 3.83
N ASP A 170 -15.91 4.95 4.94
CA ASP A 170 -15.33 4.96 6.27
C ASP A 170 -14.46 3.71 6.50
N ASP A 171 -14.96 2.53 6.10
CA ASP A 171 -14.18 1.30 6.17
C ASP A 171 -12.95 1.35 5.25
N VAL A 172 -13.09 1.88 4.02
CA VAL A 172 -11.94 2.09 3.12
C VAL A 172 -10.93 3.04 3.77
N ALA A 173 -11.37 4.14 4.38
CA ALA A 173 -10.50 5.07 5.08
C ALA A 173 -9.81 4.41 6.27
N MET A 174 -10.52 3.60 7.06
CA MET A 174 -9.97 2.81 8.15
C MET A 174 -8.92 1.81 7.65
N CYS A 175 -9.24 1.03 6.61
CA CYS A 175 -8.32 0.08 5.98
C CYS A 175 -7.04 0.75 5.49
N LEU A 176 -7.15 1.95 4.93
CA LEU A 176 -6.01 2.75 4.48
C LEU A 176 -5.30 3.50 5.61
N ASN A 177 -5.75 3.35 6.86
CA ASN A 177 -5.25 4.08 8.01
C ASN A 177 -5.22 5.60 7.78
N HIS A 178 -6.28 6.14 7.16
CA HIS A 178 -6.49 7.58 7.06
C HIS A 178 -7.04 8.10 8.38
N LYS A 179 -6.80 9.39 8.67
CA LYS A 179 -7.45 10.06 9.79
C LYS A 179 -8.94 10.11 9.51
N SER A 180 -9.76 9.74 10.48
CA SER A 180 -11.21 9.87 10.35
C SER A 180 -11.61 11.35 10.45
N GLY A 181 -12.77 11.70 9.92
CA GLY A 181 -13.38 13.02 10.16
C GLY A 181 -14.04 13.14 11.54
N HIS A 182 -13.99 12.08 12.36
CA HIS A 182 -14.72 11.95 13.62
C HIS A 182 -13.78 11.85 14.83
N ASP A 183 -12.78 12.74 14.92
CA ASP A 183 -11.70 12.71 15.92
C ASP A 183 -12.20 12.52 17.36
N VAL A 184 -13.32 13.15 17.74
CA VAL A 184 -13.89 13.04 19.10
C VAL A 184 -14.46 11.64 19.33
N THR A 185 -15.20 11.09 18.37
CA THR A 185 -15.82 9.76 18.47
C THR A 185 -14.78 8.66 18.50
N ASP A 186 -13.71 8.80 17.72
CA ASP A 186 -12.60 7.82 17.67
C ASP A 186 -11.91 7.65 19.03
N THR A 187 -11.97 8.64 19.92
CA THR A 187 -11.39 8.56 21.25
C THR A 187 -12.10 7.53 22.15
N TYR A 188 -13.39 7.27 21.89
CA TYR A 188 -14.20 6.34 22.68
C TYR A 188 -14.28 4.93 22.09
N ILE A 189 -13.85 4.73 20.84
CA ILE A 189 -14.01 3.47 20.14
C ILE A 189 -12.67 2.74 20.04
N LYS A 190 -12.59 1.54 20.64
CA LYS A 190 -11.45 0.64 20.42
C LYS A 190 -11.48 0.16 18.96
N LYS A 191 -10.37 0.34 18.26
CA LYS A 191 -10.23 -0.12 16.86
C LYS A 191 -10.39 -1.64 16.78
N ASP A 192 -11.28 -2.07 15.92
CA ASP A 192 -11.47 -3.48 15.56
C ASP A 192 -10.76 -3.80 14.24
N TRP A 193 -9.61 -4.44 14.34
CA TRP A 193 -8.82 -4.84 13.18
C TRP A 193 -9.50 -5.89 12.30
N SER A 194 -10.49 -6.63 12.82
CA SER A 194 -11.26 -7.61 12.05
C SER A 194 -12.03 -6.97 10.88
N ILE A 195 -12.36 -5.69 10.98
CA ILE A 195 -12.95 -4.90 9.90
C ILE A 195 -12.00 -4.83 8.71
N ILE A 196 -10.71 -4.54 8.98
CA ILE A 196 -9.68 -4.51 7.92
C ILE A 196 -9.52 -5.91 7.31
N ASP A 197 -9.43 -6.95 8.15
CA ASP A 197 -9.22 -8.32 7.70
C ASP A 197 -10.35 -8.79 6.78
N ARG A 198 -11.61 -8.59 7.20
CA ARG A 198 -12.79 -8.96 6.42
C ARG A 198 -12.87 -8.20 5.09
N ASN A 199 -12.63 -6.90 5.12
CA ASN A 199 -12.68 -6.06 3.92
C ASN A 199 -11.52 -6.40 2.96
N ASN A 200 -10.31 -6.61 3.49
CA ASN A 200 -9.17 -7.02 2.68
C ASN A 200 -9.39 -8.39 2.03
N ARG A 201 -9.92 -9.36 2.80
CA ARG A 201 -10.25 -10.69 2.26
C ARG A 201 -11.23 -10.58 1.08
N LYS A 202 -12.29 -9.76 1.24
CA LYS A 202 -13.26 -9.53 0.17
C LYS A 202 -12.62 -8.99 -1.11
N VAL A 203 -11.70 -8.03 -0.99
CA VAL A 203 -10.97 -7.45 -2.13
C VAL A 203 -10.02 -8.47 -2.76
N ILE A 204 -9.29 -9.23 -1.95
CA ILE A 204 -8.38 -10.27 -2.44
C ILE A 204 -9.16 -11.36 -3.18
N ASP A 205 -10.25 -11.85 -2.62
CA ASP A 205 -11.11 -12.87 -3.26
C ASP A 205 -11.65 -12.37 -4.60
N TYR A 206 -12.10 -11.12 -4.65
CA TYR A 206 -12.61 -10.51 -5.87
C TYR A 206 -11.55 -10.38 -6.97
N VAL A 207 -10.31 -10.00 -6.61
CA VAL A 207 -9.24 -9.74 -7.59
C VAL A 207 -8.42 -10.98 -7.89
N LEU A 208 -8.05 -11.77 -6.87
CA LEU A 208 -7.08 -12.87 -6.98
C LEU A 208 -7.71 -14.24 -6.81
N GLY A 209 -8.97 -14.34 -6.39
CA GLY A 209 -9.70 -15.59 -6.28
C GLY A 209 -9.86 -16.26 -7.65
N GLU A 210 -9.85 -17.60 -7.65
CA GLU A 210 -10.18 -18.36 -8.84
C GLU A 210 -11.68 -18.20 -9.14
N TYR A 211 -12.03 -17.86 -10.38
CA TYR A 211 -13.40 -17.97 -10.83
C TYR A 211 -13.79 -19.46 -10.81
N LYS A 212 -14.69 -19.81 -9.90
CA LYS A 212 -15.40 -21.09 -9.98
C LYS A 212 -16.45 -21.01 -11.08
#